data_661cec2f45192cc33af6c20bf3499c7e
#
_entry.id   661cec2f45192cc33af6c20bf3499c7e
#
_cell.length_a   1.000
_cell.length_b   1.000
_cell.length_c   1.000
_cell.angle_alpha   90.00
_cell.angle_beta   90.00
_cell.angle_gamma   90.00
#
_symmetry.space_group_name_H-M   'P 1'
#
loop_
_entity.id
_entity.type
_entity.pdbx_description
1 polymer ?
#
loop_
_entity_poly.entity_id
_entity_poly.type
_entity_poly.pdbx_seq_one_letter_code
_entity_poly.pdbx_strand_id
1 'polypeptide(L)'
;RSFINASSTNEIIFTRGTTEAINLLASSFGEAFLREGDEVIVSTMEHHSNIVPWQLLETRKGIKLRVIPITDRGEICMDEYVKLFNEHTRLVSVMHVSNVLGTVNPIREMIRIAHEHDVPFAVDGAQSVPHIKVDVQELDADFYAFSAHKVYGPTGIGVLYGKERWLDRMPPYQGGGEM
;
A
#
# COMPACT_ATOMS: atom_id res chain seq x y z
N ARG A 1 17.39 3.94 -0.13
CA ARG A 1 16.91 5.22 0.34
C ARG A 1 16.83 6.25 -0.77
N SER A 2 17.96 6.66 -1.38
CA SER A 2 18.02 7.71 -2.41
C SER A 2 17.20 7.40 -3.67
N PHE A 3 17.02 6.13 -4.02
CA PHE A 3 16.30 5.69 -5.21
C PHE A 3 14.83 6.11 -5.25
N ILE A 4 14.15 6.12 -4.09
CA ILE A 4 12.76 6.56 -3.94
C ILE A 4 12.63 7.83 -3.09
N ASN A 5 13.76 8.48 -2.79
CA ASN A 5 13.85 9.67 -1.93
C ASN A 5 13.23 9.50 -0.54
N ALA A 6 13.44 8.34 0.11
CA ALA A 6 13.04 8.17 1.51
C ALA A 6 13.89 9.05 2.44
N SER A 7 13.30 9.58 3.52
CA SER A 7 13.97 10.53 4.43
C SER A 7 15.02 9.84 5.31
N SER A 8 14.77 8.58 5.70
CA SER A 8 15.63 7.78 6.56
C SER A 8 15.84 6.37 6.01
N THR A 9 16.93 5.72 6.41
CA THR A 9 17.13 4.29 6.18
C THR A 9 16.21 3.43 7.05
N ASN A 10 15.74 3.97 8.19
CA ASN A 10 14.77 3.30 9.08
C ASN A 10 13.40 3.09 8.42
N GLU A 11 13.12 3.84 7.35
CA GLU A 11 11.90 3.71 6.56
C GLU A 11 11.95 2.61 5.49
N ILE A 12 13.09 1.88 5.37
CA ILE A 12 13.32 0.88 4.33
C ILE A 12 13.39 -0.52 4.95
N ILE A 13 12.43 -1.36 4.62
CA ILE A 13 12.40 -2.76 5.01
C ILE A 13 12.62 -3.63 3.78
N PHE A 14 13.65 -4.48 3.82
CA PHE A 14 13.88 -5.46 2.76
C PHE A 14 12.96 -6.67 2.93
N THR A 15 12.36 -7.09 1.82
CA THR A 15 11.46 -8.23 1.72
C THR A 15 11.87 -9.10 0.53
N ARG A 16 11.17 -10.21 0.29
CA ARG A 16 11.40 -11.06 -0.89
C ARG A 16 10.72 -10.57 -2.17
N GLY A 17 9.90 -9.53 -2.06
CA GLY A 17 9.16 -8.92 -3.17
C GLY A 17 7.95 -8.13 -2.69
N THR A 18 7.25 -7.48 -3.62
CA THR A 18 6.03 -6.70 -3.34
C THR A 18 4.97 -7.51 -2.59
N THR A 19 4.78 -8.78 -2.96
CA THR A 19 3.81 -9.65 -2.30
C THR A 19 4.10 -9.81 -0.81
N GLU A 20 5.37 -10.05 -0.42
CA GLU A 20 5.72 -10.13 0.99
C GLU A 20 5.63 -8.76 1.67
N ALA A 21 6.02 -7.68 0.99
CA ALA A 21 5.91 -6.34 1.53
C ALA A 21 4.46 -5.99 1.92
N ILE A 22 3.49 -6.30 1.06
CA ILE A 22 2.07 -6.07 1.34
C ILE A 22 1.55 -7.04 2.41
N ASN A 23 1.99 -8.32 2.43
CA ASN A 23 1.63 -9.25 3.50
C ASN A 23 2.20 -8.80 4.87
N LEU A 24 3.44 -8.29 4.91
CA LEU A 24 4.02 -7.70 6.12
C LEU A 24 3.16 -6.52 6.59
N LEU A 25 2.84 -5.61 5.66
CA LEU A 25 1.99 -4.46 5.99
C LEU A 25 0.61 -4.93 6.51
N ALA A 26 -0.06 -5.83 5.80
CA ALA A 26 -1.36 -6.34 6.22
C ALA A 26 -1.29 -7.03 7.59
N SER A 27 -0.25 -7.82 7.86
CA SER A 27 -0.07 -8.49 9.15
C SER A 27 0.20 -7.50 10.27
N SER A 28 1.25 -6.69 10.15
CA SER A 28 1.72 -5.82 11.25
C SER A 28 0.82 -4.60 11.45
N PHE A 29 0.41 -3.92 10.36
CA PHE A 29 -0.56 -2.83 10.43
C PHE A 29 -1.93 -3.33 10.88
N GLY A 30 -2.37 -4.46 10.32
CA GLY A 30 -3.62 -5.10 10.69
C GLY A 30 -3.68 -5.46 12.17
N GLU A 31 -2.56 -5.95 12.75
CA GLU A 31 -2.49 -6.26 14.18
C GLU A 31 -2.55 -4.99 15.05
N ALA A 32 -1.80 -3.97 14.68
CA ALA A 32 -1.70 -2.74 15.46
C ALA A 32 -2.97 -1.86 15.40
N PHE A 33 -3.56 -1.71 14.21
CA PHE A 33 -4.50 -0.63 13.93
C PHE A 33 -5.89 -1.07 13.48
N LEU A 34 -6.09 -2.33 13.04
CA LEU A 34 -7.39 -2.77 12.57
C LEU A 34 -8.16 -3.57 13.62
N ARG A 35 -9.46 -3.35 13.68
CA ARG A 35 -10.42 -4.05 14.54
C ARG A 35 -11.59 -4.55 13.70
N GLU A 36 -12.42 -5.42 14.27
CA GLU A 36 -13.65 -5.87 13.64
C GLU A 36 -14.52 -4.68 13.22
N GLY A 37 -15.02 -4.71 12.00
CA GLY A 37 -15.84 -3.66 11.40
C GLY A 37 -15.04 -2.51 10.76
N ASP A 38 -13.73 -2.38 10.99
CA ASP A 38 -12.89 -1.40 10.30
C ASP A 38 -12.81 -1.70 8.80
N GLU A 39 -12.60 -0.66 8.00
CA GLU A 39 -12.62 -0.74 6.55
C GLU A 39 -11.26 -0.43 5.93
N VAL A 40 -10.90 -1.23 4.91
CA VAL A 40 -9.75 -0.99 4.02
C VAL A 40 -10.27 -0.73 2.60
N ILE A 41 -9.88 0.39 2.01
CA ILE A 41 -10.25 0.76 0.64
C ILE A 41 -9.18 0.22 -0.32
N VAL A 42 -9.63 -0.51 -1.34
CA VAL A 42 -8.81 -1.01 -2.46
C VAL A 42 -9.49 -0.64 -3.79
N SER A 43 -8.81 -0.78 -4.94
CA SER A 43 -9.47 -0.58 -6.24
C SER A 43 -9.84 -1.90 -6.91
N THR A 44 -10.75 -1.84 -7.88
CA THR A 44 -11.13 -3.00 -8.73
C THR A 44 -9.93 -3.49 -9.57
N MET A 45 -8.96 -2.63 -9.87
CA MET A 45 -7.83 -2.97 -10.74
C MET A 45 -6.63 -3.58 -10.04
N GLU A 46 -6.69 -3.80 -8.70
CA GLU A 46 -5.55 -4.25 -7.93
C GLU A 46 -5.01 -5.62 -8.39
N HIS A 47 -3.69 -5.77 -8.34
CA HIS A 47 -3.05 -7.08 -8.43
C HIS A 47 -3.43 -7.93 -7.21
N HIS A 48 -3.53 -9.26 -7.37
CA HIS A 48 -3.87 -10.17 -6.26
C HIS A 48 -3.00 -9.99 -5.02
N SER A 49 -1.73 -9.61 -5.18
CA SER A 49 -0.84 -9.30 -4.04
C SER A 49 -1.33 -8.13 -3.19
N ASN A 50 -2.16 -7.23 -3.74
CA ASN A 50 -2.75 -6.11 -3.03
C ASN A 50 -4.25 -6.28 -2.73
N ILE A 51 -4.79 -7.48 -2.94
CA ILE A 51 -6.17 -7.83 -2.56
C ILE A 51 -6.16 -8.93 -1.50
N VAL A 52 -5.53 -10.06 -1.82
CA VAL A 52 -5.62 -11.28 -1.00
C VAL A 52 -5.15 -11.09 0.44
N PRO A 53 -4.07 -10.36 0.76
CA PRO A 53 -3.69 -10.13 2.16
C PRO A 53 -4.78 -9.45 2.98
N TRP A 54 -5.53 -8.52 2.38
CA TRP A 54 -6.63 -7.82 3.03
C TRP A 54 -7.87 -8.73 3.18
N GLN A 55 -8.19 -9.57 2.18
CA GLN A 55 -9.24 -10.60 2.28
C GLN A 55 -8.96 -11.62 3.39
N LEU A 56 -7.69 -11.97 3.60
CA LEU A 56 -7.30 -12.82 4.72
C LEU A 56 -7.55 -12.14 6.07
N LEU A 57 -7.37 -10.83 6.17
CA LEU A 57 -7.73 -10.06 7.36
C LEU A 57 -9.25 -9.92 7.52
N GLU A 58 -10.00 -9.76 6.43
CA GLU A 58 -11.47 -9.81 6.46
C GLU A 58 -11.95 -11.09 7.12
N THR A 59 -11.38 -12.24 6.72
CA THR A 59 -11.72 -13.54 7.32
C THR A 59 -11.27 -13.69 8.78
N ARG A 60 -10.08 -13.17 9.12
CA ARG A 60 -9.44 -13.39 10.43
C ARG A 60 -9.86 -12.39 11.49
N LYS A 61 -10.08 -11.14 11.11
CA LYS A 61 -10.33 -10.01 12.02
C LYS A 61 -11.69 -9.36 11.84
N GLY A 62 -12.49 -9.77 10.83
CA GLY A 62 -13.80 -9.19 10.57
C GLY A 62 -13.75 -7.76 10.02
N ILE A 63 -12.63 -7.33 9.41
CA ILE A 63 -12.57 -6.06 8.67
C ILE A 63 -13.43 -6.17 7.40
N LYS A 64 -13.65 -5.06 6.73
CA LYS A 64 -14.40 -5.01 5.47
C LYS A 64 -13.57 -4.39 4.36
N LEU A 65 -13.63 -4.96 3.16
CA LEU A 65 -13.06 -4.34 1.98
C LEU A 65 -14.08 -3.43 1.30
N ARG A 66 -13.66 -2.20 1.03
CA ARG A 66 -14.41 -1.25 0.21
C ARG A 66 -13.69 -1.10 -1.12
N VAL A 67 -14.43 -1.22 -2.22
CA VAL A 67 -13.82 -1.30 -3.55
C VAL A 67 -14.16 -0.06 -4.36
N ILE A 68 -13.12 0.66 -4.81
CA ILE A 68 -13.27 1.78 -5.73
C ILE A 68 -13.54 1.22 -7.14
N PRO A 69 -14.64 1.57 -7.78
CA PRO A 69 -14.90 1.17 -9.16
C PRO A 69 -13.95 1.90 -10.13
N ILE A 70 -13.87 1.36 -11.35
CA ILE A 70 -13.18 1.97 -12.47
C ILE A 70 -14.18 2.30 -13.58
N THR A 71 -13.82 3.27 -14.41
CA THR A 71 -14.57 3.62 -15.63
C THR A 71 -14.35 2.58 -16.73
N ASP A 72 -15.15 2.63 -17.80
CA ASP A 72 -14.95 1.81 -19.01
C ASP A 72 -13.59 2.08 -19.69
N ARG A 73 -12.93 3.19 -19.36
CA ARG A 73 -11.57 3.52 -19.82
C ARG A 73 -10.48 2.93 -18.94
N GLY A 74 -10.83 2.24 -17.86
CA GLY A 74 -9.88 1.67 -16.91
C GLY A 74 -9.24 2.72 -15.99
N GLU A 75 -9.94 3.81 -15.68
CA GLU A 75 -9.52 4.87 -14.77
C GLU A 75 -10.28 4.77 -13.45
N ILE A 76 -9.64 5.14 -12.34
CA ILE A 76 -10.28 5.22 -11.01
C ILE A 76 -11.46 6.21 -11.05
N CYS A 77 -12.62 5.79 -10.55
CA CYS A 77 -13.76 6.69 -10.33
C CYS A 77 -13.53 7.53 -9.07
N MET A 78 -12.89 8.70 -9.23
CA MET A 78 -12.52 9.56 -8.10
C MET A 78 -13.74 10.03 -7.27
N ASP A 79 -14.88 10.33 -7.92
CA ASP A 79 -16.11 10.70 -7.21
C ASP A 79 -16.63 9.57 -6.30
N GLU A 80 -16.46 8.32 -6.71
CA GLU A 80 -16.83 7.16 -5.89
C GLU A 80 -15.79 6.91 -4.79
N TYR A 81 -14.50 7.14 -5.07
CA TYR A 81 -13.44 7.04 -4.07
C TYR A 81 -13.72 7.95 -2.86
N VAL A 82 -14.04 9.21 -3.10
CA VAL A 82 -14.36 10.19 -2.03
C VAL A 82 -15.53 9.73 -1.16
N LYS A 83 -16.55 9.09 -1.75
CA LYS A 83 -17.74 8.63 -1.02
C LYS A 83 -17.50 7.39 -0.14
N LEU A 84 -16.37 6.69 -0.31
CA LEU A 84 -16.06 5.51 0.49
C LEU A 84 -15.57 5.83 1.90
N PHE A 85 -15.11 7.05 2.15
CA PHE A 85 -14.60 7.44 3.47
C PHE A 85 -15.71 7.60 4.50
N ASN A 86 -15.50 6.98 5.66
CA ASN A 86 -16.37 7.08 6.83
C ASN A 86 -15.56 6.84 8.11
N GLU A 87 -16.22 6.84 9.27
CA GLU A 87 -15.58 6.66 10.58
C GLU A 87 -14.91 5.30 10.80
N HIS A 88 -15.16 4.31 9.94
CA HIS A 88 -14.55 2.99 10.00
C HIS A 88 -13.34 2.85 9.06
N THR A 89 -13.12 3.78 8.14
CA THR A 89 -12.01 3.71 7.19
C THR A 89 -10.68 3.88 7.92
N ARG A 90 -9.75 2.91 7.73
CA ARG A 90 -8.46 2.89 8.42
C ARG A 90 -7.25 2.85 7.49
N LEU A 91 -7.43 2.45 6.26
CA LEU A 91 -6.34 2.37 5.27
C LEU A 91 -6.91 2.45 3.85
N VAL A 92 -6.16 3.08 2.97
CA VAL A 92 -6.32 2.92 1.52
C VAL A 92 -5.12 2.16 0.99
N SER A 93 -5.34 1.15 0.13
CA SER A 93 -4.25 0.38 -0.51
C SER A 93 -4.52 0.25 -1.99
N VAL A 94 -3.79 1.02 -2.81
CA VAL A 94 -4.04 1.13 -4.27
C VAL A 94 -2.73 1.10 -5.05
N MET A 95 -2.76 0.45 -6.22
CA MET A 95 -1.61 0.42 -7.13
C MET A 95 -1.39 1.76 -7.83
N HIS A 96 -0.12 2.13 -8.00
CA HIS A 96 0.26 3.37 -8.70
C HIS A 96 0.08 3.24 -10.22
N VAL A 97 0.52 2.11 -10.78
CA VAL A 97 0.36 1.80 -12.22
C VAL A 97 -0.22 0.41 -12.36
N SER A 98 -1.27 0.28 -13.17
CA SER A 98 -1.91 -1.01 -13.40
C SER A 98 -1.01 -1.94 -14.23
N ASN A 99 -0.81 -3.17 -13.74
CA ASN A 99 -0.06 -4.20 -14.45
C ASN A 99 -0.82 -4.77 -15.67
N VAL A 100 -2.12 -4.56 -15.75
CA VAL A 100 -2.99 -5.06 -16.83
C VAL A 100 -3.31 -3.97 -17.82
N LEU A 101 -3.71 -2.79 -17.33
CA LEU A 101 -4.22 -1.69 -18.16
C LEU A 101 -3.14 -0.67 -18.54
N GLY A 102 -2.04 -0.60 -17.75
CA GLY A 102 -1.03 0.45 -17.89
C GLY A 102 -1.48 1.82 -17.40
N THR A 103 -2.71 1.92 -16.87
CA THR A 103 -3.24 3.17 -16.30
C THR A 103 -2.35 3.63 -15.15
N VAL A 104 -1.96 4.90 -15.19
CA VAL A 104 -1.28 5.59 -14.09
C VAL A 104 -2.35 6.26 -13.22
N ASN A 105 -2.50 5.76 -12.01
CA ASN A 105 -3.50 6.28 -11.07
C ASN A 105 -3.05 7.62 -10.47
N PRO A 106 -3.96 8.54 -10.15
CA PRO A 106 -3.68 9.85 -9.57
C PRO A 106 -3.33 9.75 -8.06
N ILE A 107 -2.29 8.94 -7.73
CA ILE A 107 -1.95 8.55 -6.35
C ILE A 107 -1.72 9.76 -5.45
N ARG A 108 -1.07 10.83 -5.95
CA ARG A 108 -0.84 12.04 -5.15
C ARG A 108 -2.15 12.69 -4.68
N GLU A 109 -3.14 12.77 -5.56
CA GLU A 109 -4.46 13.30 -5.22
C GLU A 109 -5.21 12.36 -4.30
N MET A 110 -5.15 11.06 -4.55
CA MET A 110 -5.78 10.04 -3.69
C MET A 110 -5.20 10.07 -2.27
N ILE A 111 -3.87 10.20 -2.12
CA ILE A 111 -3.21 10.33 -0.82
C ILE A 111 -3.69 11.60 -0.10
N ARG A 112 -3.72 12.74 -0.80
CA ARG A 112 -4.20 14.01 -0.22
C ARG A 112 -5.61 13.86 0.34
N ILE A 113 -6.52 13.25 -0.42
CA ILE A 113 -7.89 13.00 0.02
C ILE A 113 -7.93 12.06 1.23
N ALA A 114 -7.16 10.97 1.22
CA ALA A 114 -7.10 10.05 2.36
C ALA A 114 -6.60 10.76 3.63
N HIS A 115 -5.58 11.60 3.51
CA HIS A 115 -5.03 12.37 4.64
C HIS A 115 -6.00 13.44 5.16
N GLU A 116 -6.87 14.00 4.33
CA GLU A 116 -7.96 14.89 4.77
C GLU A 116 -8.98 14.19 5.69
N HIS A 117 -9.01 12.84 5.62
CA HIS A 117 -9.81 11.97 6.49
C HIS A 117 -8.98 11.28 7.59
N ASP A 118 -7.72 11.70 7.82
CA ASP A 118 -6.78 11.08 8.76
C ASP A 118 -6.52 9.58 8.46
N VAL A 119 -6.64 9.15 7.21
CA VAL A 119 -6.47 7.77 6.75
C VAL A 119 -5.11 7.62 6.05
N PRO A 120 -4.22 6.70 6.52
CA PRO A 120 -2.96 6.40 5.85
C PRO A 120 -3.16 5.72 4.49
N PHE A 121 -2.15 5.85 3.62
CA PHE A 121 -2.19 5.35 2.26
C PHE A 121 -1.00 4.43 1.95
N ALA A 122 -1.31 3.21 1.50
CA ALA A 122 -0.35 2.24 1.00
C ALA A 122 -0.39 2.17 -0.53
N VAL A 123 0.78 2.22 -1.16
CA VAL A 123 0.92 2.19 -2.61
C VAL A 123 1.59 0.88 -3.05
N ASP A 124 0.91 0.11 -3.90
CA ASP A 124 1.59 -0.92 -4.70
C ASP A 124 2.31 -0.24 -5.87
N GLY A 125 3.63 -0.11 -5.72
CA GLY A 125 4.52 0.52 -6.68
C GLY A 125 5.21 -0.46 -7.63
N ALA A 126 4.78 -1.73 -7.68
CA ALA A 126 5.46 -2.76 -8.44
C ALA A 126 5.63 -2.44 -9.93
N GLN A 127 4.70 -1.70 -10.52
CA GLN A 127 4.78 -1.30 -11.93
C GLN A 127 5.20 0.17 -12.13
N SER A 128 5.11 1.00 -11.12
CA SER A 128 5.51 2.41 -11.25
C SER A 128 7.02 2.59 -11.16
N VAL A 129 7.67 1.95 -10.18
CA VAL A 129 9.11 2.14 -9.90
C VAL A 129 10.01 1.85 -11.12
N PRO A 130 9.73 0.85 -12.00
CA PRO A 130 10.53 0.63 -13.21
C PRO A 130 10.29 1.65 -14.32
N HIS A 131 9.19 2.41 -14.30
CA HIS A 131 8.75 3.21 -15.46
C HIS A 131 8.71 4.72 -15.20
N ILE A 132 8.49 5.13 -13.95
CA ILE A 132 8.43 6.54 -13.56
C ILE A 132 9.32 6.81 -12.37
N LYS A 133 9.83 8.05 -12.26
CA LYS A 133 10.56 8.47 -11.07
C LYS A 133 9.58 8.54 -9.89
N VAL A 134 9.87 7.77 -8.84
CA VAL A 134 9.09 7.78 -7.60
C VAL A 134 9.82 8.61 -6.56
N ASP A 135 9.09 9.53 -5.95
CA ASP A 135 9.52 10.32 -4.80
C ASP A 135 8.46 10.16 -3.70
N VAL A 136 8.78 9.34 -2.70
CA VAL A 136 7.80 9.00 -1.65
C VAL A 136 7.49 10.18 -0.72
N GLN A 137 8.44 11.13 -0.60
CA GLN A 137 8.22 12.35 0.19
C GLN A 137 7.32 13.33 -0.57
N GLU A 138 7.54 13.51 -1.88
CA GLU A 138 6.68 14.36 -2.71
C GLU A 138 5.26 13.80 -2.84
N LEU A 139 5.11 12.48 -2.92
CA LEU A 139 3.81 11.80 -2.89
C LEU A 139 3.15 11.87 -1.52
N ASP A 140 3.92 12.06 -0.46
CA ASP A 140 3.51 11.92 0.95
C ASP A 140 2.94 10.53 1.27
N ALA A 141 3.41 9.48 0.58
CA ALA A 141 2.97 8.11 0.79
C ALA A 141 3.33 7.63 2.21
N ASP A 142 2.39 6.96 2.90
CA ASP A 142 2.68 6.35 4.20
C ASP A 142 3.41 5.03 4.06
N PHE A 143 3.04 4.25 3.02
CA PHE A 143 3.70 2.99 2.66
C PHE A 143 3.84 2.89 1.14
N TYR A 144 4.94 2.26 0.69
CA TYR A 144 5.22 2.06 -0.74
C TYR A 144 5.96 0.75 -0.96
N ALA A 145 5.38 -0.18 -1.74
CA ALA A 145 5.93 -1.52 -1.94
C ALA A 145 6.38 -1.76 -3.39
N PHE A 146 7.54 -2.38 -3.61
CA PHE A 146 8.00 -2.77 -4.94
C PHE A 146 8.96 -3.95 -4.91
N SER A 147 9.25 -4.53 -6.09
CA SER A 147 10.12 -5.69 -6.27
C SER A 147 11.35 -5.35 -7.12
N ALA A 148 12.52 -5.86 -6.71
CA ALA A 148 13.78 -5.59 -7.40
C ALA A 148 13.82 -6.18 -8.82
N HIS A 149 13.22 -7.37 -9.06
CA HIS A 149 13.25 -8.00 -10.39
C HIS A 149 12.54 -7.21 -11.49
N LYS A 150 11.71 -6.23 -11.13
CA LYS A 150 11.06 -5.30 -12.08
C LYS A 150 11.92 -4.07 -12.38
N VAL A 151 12.97 -3.81 -11.58
CA VAL A 151 13.91 -2.69 -11.72
C VAL A 151 15.33 -3.17 -11.97
N TYR A 152 15.47 -4.22 -12.82
CA TYR A 152 16.74 -4.81 -13.24
C TYR A 152 17.56 -5.47 -12.10
N GLY A 153 16.95 -5.67 -10.93
CA GLY A 153 17.55 -6.39 -9.80
C GLY A 153 17.23 -7.89 -9.82
N PRO A 154 17.74 -8.66 -8.87
CA PRO A 154 17.48 -10.08 -8.77
C PRO A 154 16.05 -10.36 -8.28
N THR A 155 15.57 -11.59 -8.55
CA THR A 155 14.39 -12.16 -7.89
C THR A 155 14.69 -12.40 -6.40
N GLY A 156 13.62 -12.46 -5.58
CA GLY A 156 13.77 -12.74 -4.15
C GLY A 156 14.16 -11.52 -3.31
N ILE A 157 14.12 -10.32 -3.89
CA ILE A 157 14.33 -9.05 -3.19
C ILE A 157 13.19 -8.09 -3.53
N GLY A 158 12.68 -7.44 -2.51
CA GLY A 158 11.71 -6.35 -2.59
C GLY A 158 11.92 -5.35 -1.48
N VAL A 159 11.12 -4.33 -1.48
CA VAL A 159 11.18 -3.25 -0.49
C VAL A 159 9.75 -2.89 -0.07
N LEU A 160 9.58 -2.72 1.24
CA LEU A 160 8.53 -1.92 1.83
C LEU A 160 9.16 -0.63 2.36
N TYR A 161 8.78 0.50 1.81
CA TYR A 161 8.94 1.80 2.43
C TYR A 161 7.76 2.03 3.39
N GLY A 162 8.03 2.57 4.56
CA GLY A 162 7.00 3.02 5.48
C GLY A 162 7.49 4.24 6.25
N LYS A 163 6.65 5.25 6.45
CA LYS A 163 6.99 6.37 7.33
C LYS A 163 7.30 5.85 8.74
N GLU A 164 8.42 6.28 9.31
CA GLU A 164 8.94 5.82 10.61
C GLU A 164 7.86 5.88 11.70
N ARG A 165 7.03 6.93 11.73
CA ARG A 165 5.90 7.08 12.67
C ARG A 165 4.89 5.93 12.66
N TRP A 166 4.75 5.23 11.54
CA TRP A 166 3.90 4.05 11.42
C TRP A 166 4.65 2.79 11.81
N LEU A 167 5.90 2.63 11.31
CA LEU A 167 6.72 1.44 11.54
C LEU A 167 7.01 1.24 13.02
N ASP A 168 7.31 2.32 13.78
CA ASP A 168 7.58 2.27 15.22
C ASP A 168 6.39 1.76 16.07
N ARG A 169 5.20 1.82 15.52
CA ARG A 169 3.96 1.40 16.19
C ARG A 169 3.46 0.03 15.74
N MET A 170 4.08 -0.54 14.72
CA MET A 170 3.74 -1.84 14.18
C MET A 170 4.54 -2.94 14.89
N PRO A 171 3.89 -4.05 15.29
CA PRO A 171 4.63 -5.19 15.81
C PRO A 171 5.49 -5.82 14.69
N PRO A 172 6.60 -6.50 15.06
CA PRO A 172 7.44 -7.17 14.08
C PRO A 172 6.64 -8.26 13.33
N TYR A 173 6.89 -8.36 12.03
CA TYR A 173 6.25 -9.35 11.16
C TYR A 173 6.71 -10.78 11.46
N GLN A 174 7.97 -10.93 11.80
CA GLN A 174 8.58 -12.21 12.18
C GLN A 174 9.36 -12.04 13.47
N GLY A 175 9.20 -12.97 14.40
CA GLY A 175 9.94 -12.99 15.65
C GLY A 175 11.19 -13.87 15.52
N GLY A 176 12.20 -13.57 16.34
CA GLY A 176 13.45 -14.32 16.44
C GLY A 176 14.66 -13.40 16.63
N GLY A 177 15.82 -14.00 16.90
CA GLY A 177 17.04 -13.24 17.15
C GLY A 177 16.99 -12.39 18.42
N GLU A 178 17.77 -11.33 18.44
CA GLU A 178 17.82 -10.34 19.51
C GLU A 178 16.78 -9.25 19.23
N MET A 179 15.55 -9.47 19.62
CA MET A 179 14.45 -8.50 19.48
C MET A 179 14.06 -7.94 20.84
#